data_7093471a2267e2b2569ea650be32e190
#
_entry.id   7093471a2267e2b2569ea650be32e190
#
_cell.length_a   1.000
_cell.length_b   1.000
_cell.length_c   1.000
_cell.angle_alpha   90.00
_cell.angle_beta   90.00
_cell.angle_gamma   90.00
#
_symmetry.space_group_name_H-M   'P 1'
#
loop_
_entity.id
_entity.type
_entity.pdbx_description
1 polymer ?
#
loop_
_entity_poly.entity_id
_entity_poly.type
_entity_poly.pdbx_seq_one_letter_code
_entity_poly.pdbx_strand_id
1 'polypeptide(L)'
;PLMKELVAAADGLSVTFHRAFDVCRNPQKALEEIIESGCNRILTSGQQATAEAGIPLLKELQRQAAGRIILLGCGVNEKNIARIASETGIEEFHFSARKTVISGMQYRNPAVSMGGTVQIDEYTKQITTAERVKKTIKAVISD
;
A
#
# COMPACT_ATOMS: atom_id res chain seq x y z
N PRO A 1 9.05 8.60 -21.04
CA PRO A 1 10.11 9.63 -20.94
C PRO A 1 10.26 10.16 -19.53
N LEU A 2 9.20 10.79 -18.95
CA LEU A 2 9.26 11.46 -17.63
C LEU A 2 9.71 10.55 -16.48
N MET A 3 9.24 9.31 -16.41
CA MET A 3 9.67 8.39 -15.35
C MET A 3 11.17 8.08 -15.42
N LYS A 4 11.73 7.93 -16.61
CA LYS A 4 13.19 7.71 -16.76
C LYS A 4 14.00 8.91 -16.26
N GLU A 5 13.51 10.12 -16.50
CA GLU A 5 14.14 11.35 -16.01
C GLU A 5 14.08 11.43 -14.47
N LEU A 6 12.93 11.07 -13.87
CA LEU A 6 12.78 11.04 -12.40
C LEU A 6 13.66 9.97 -11.75
N VAL A 7 13.74 8.79 -12.36
CA VAL A 7 14.63 7.72 -11.89
C VAL A 7 16.09 8.14 -11.98
N ALA A 8 16.51 8.79 -13.09
CA ALA A 8 17.86 9.32 -13.23
C ALA A 8 18.15 10.41 -12.18
N ALA A 9 17.20 11.29 -11.90
CA ALA A 9 17.33 12.33 -10.87
C ALA A 9 17.38 11.78 -9.44
N ALA A 10 16.92 10.55 -9.22
CA ALA A 10 17.03 9.88 -7.92
C ALA A 10 18.46 9.43 -7.57
N ASP A 11 19.39 9.53 -8.52
CA ASP A 11 20.83 9.35 -8.34
C ASP A 11 21.20 8.10 -7.51
N GLY A 12 20.69 6.95 -7.94
CA GLY A 12 20.94 5.65 -7.29
C GLY A 12 20.06 5.33 -6.08
N LEU A 13 19.18 6.24 -5.66
CA LEU A 13 18.18 5.94 -4.64
C LEU A 13 17.11 4.99 -5.20
N SER A 14 16.58 4.13 -4.32
CA SER A 14 15.51 3.22 -4.70
C SER A 14 14.21 3.96 -4.99
N VAL A 15 13.63 3.75 -6.16
CA VAL A 15 12.42 4.42 -6.63
C VAL A 15 11.23 3.46 -6.59
N THR A 16 10.16 3.87 -5.92
CA THR A 16 8.90 3.14 -5.87
C THR A 16 7.83 3.85 -6.70
N PHE A 17 7.29 3.17 -7.72
CA PHE A 17 6.12 3.67 -8.43
C PHE A 17 4.89 3.52 -7.53
N HIS A 18 4.13 4.60 -7.40
CA HIS A 18 3.02 4.66 -6.44
C HIS A 18 1.71 4.08 -6.99
N ARG A 19 0.62 4.17 -6.21
CA ARG A 19 -0.69 3.63 -6.52
C ARG A 19 -1.41 4.21 -7.76
N ALA A 20 -0.82 5.13 -8.52
CA ALA A 20 -1.31 5.44 -9.86
C ALA A 20 -1.34 4.20 -10.76
N PHE A 21 -0.54 3.18 -10.44
CA PHE A 21 -0.63 1.86 -11.05
C PHE A 21 -2.03 1.24 -10.94
N ASP A 22 -2.69 1.42 -9.81
CA ASP A 22 -4.02 0.81 -9.56
C ASP A 22 -5.15 1.40 -10.42
N VAL A 23 -4.93 2.52 -11.09
CA VAL A 23 -5.90 3.16 -12.00
C VAL A 23 -5.47 3.12 -13.46
N CYS A 24 -4.41 2.40 -13.80
CA CYS A 24 -3.99 2.24 -15.18
C CYS A 24 -4.95 1.31 -15.96
N ARG A 25 -5.01 1.51 -17.27
CA ARG A 25 -5.91 0.74 -18.15
C ARG A 25 -5.46 -0.70 -18.34
N ASN A 26 -4.16 -0.93 -18.43
CA ASN A 26 -3.56 -2.25 -18.71
C ASN A 26 -2.40 -2.48 -17.74
N PRO A 27 -2.62 -3.21 -16.65
CA PRO A 27 -1.60 -3.41 -15.62
C PRO A 27 -0.42 -4.25 -16.09
N GLN A 28 -0.62 -5.21 -17.00
CA GLN A 28 0.46 -6.04 -17.54
C GLN A 28 1.44 -5.20 -18.37
N LYS A 29 0.91 -4.32 -19.23
CA LYS A 29 1.72 -3.39 -20.02
C LYS A 29 2.39 -2.34 -19.14
N ALA A 30 1.65 -1.78 -18.17
CA ALA A 30 2.18 -0.80 -17.24
C ALA A 30 3.34 -1.37 -16.40
N LEU A 31 3.26 -2.63 -15.98
CA LEU A 31 4.34 -3.33 -15.29
C LEU A 31 5.64 -3.30 -16.11
N GLU A 32 5.58 -3.68 -17.40
CA GLU A 32 6.78 -3.66 -18.26
C GLU A 32 7.34 -2.24 -18.47
N GLU A 33 6.47 -1.26 -18.72
CA GLU A 33 6.88 0.13 -18.90
C GLU A 33 7.55 0.71 -17.63
N ILE A 34 7.10 0.32 -16.44
CA ILE A 34 7.69 0.72 -15.17
C ILE A 34 9.03 0.02 -14.95
N ILE A 35 9.14 -1.27 -15.27
CA ILE A 35 10.42 -2.00 -15.24
C ILE A 35 11.42 -1.33 -16.17
N GLU A 36 11.03 -1.04 -17.42
CA GLU A 36 11.88 -0.37 -18.40
C GLU A 36 12.28 1.06 -18.00
N SER A 37 11.51 1.70 -17.13
CA SER A 37 11.86 3.02 -16.60
C SER A 37 12.94 2.99 -15.53
N GLY A 38 13.26 1.81 -14.99
CA GLY A 38 14.27 1.61 -13.95
C GLY A 38 13.75 1.76 -12.52
N CYS A 39 12.42 1.73 -12.30
CA CYS A 39 11.87 1.67 -10.96
C CYS A 39 12.23 0.35 -10.27
N ASN A 40 12.44 0.41 -8.96
CA ASN A 40 12.79 -0.77 -8.15
C ASN A 40 11.55 -1.47 -7.59
N ARG A 41 10.46 -0.72 -7.36
CA ARG A 41 9.24 -1.21 -6.71
C ARG A 41 7.99 -0.62 -7.34
N ILE A 42 6.88 -1.34 -7.18
CA ILE A 42 5.52 -0.85 -7.48
C ILE A 42 4.65 -1.06 -6.25
N LEU A 43 4.06 0.03 -5.74
CA LEU A 43 3.06 -0.02 -4.67
C LEU A 43 1.68 -0.22 -5.28
N THR A 44 1.04 -1.35 -5.00
CA THR A 44 -0.24 -1.71 -5.63
C THR A 44 -1.16 -2.51 -4.68
N SER A 45 -2.45 -2.41 -4.91
CA SER A 45 -3.48 -3.27 -4.33
C SER A 45 -4.10 -4.23 -5.37
N GLY A 46 -3.45 -4.40 -6.54
CA GLY A 46 -4.00 -5.23 -7.61
C GLY A 46 -5.24 -4.62 -8.26
N GLN A 47 -5.26 -3.29 -8.42
CA GLN A 47 -6.39 -2.51 -8.98
C GLN A 47 -7.71 -2.70 -8.21
N GLN A 48 -7.64 -3.04 -6.94
CA GLN A 48 -8.80 -3.21 -6.07
C GLN A 48 -8.72 -2.25 -4.87
N ALA A 49 -9.83 -2.14 -4.14
CA ALA A 49 -9.89 -1.32 -2.92
C ALA A 49 -8.90 -1.81 -1.85
N THR A 50 -8.64 -3.12 -1.80
CA THR A 50 -7.70 -3.76 -0.88
C THR A 50 -6.82 -4.76 -1.63
N ALA A 51 -5.60 -4.99 -1.13
CA ALA A 51 -4.70 -6.01 -1.70
C ALA A 51 -5.30 -7.42 -1.59
N GLU A 52 -6.11 -7.70 -0.57
CA GLU A 52 -6.80 -8.98 -0.41
C GLU A 52 -7.78 -9.25 -1.56
N ALA A 53 -8.56 -8.26 -1.96
CA ALA A 53 -9.44 -8.35 -3.13
C ALA A 53 -8.66 -8.43 -4.45
N GLY A 54 -7.44 -7.86 -4.46
CA GLY A 54 -6.54 -7.82 -5.63
C GLY A 54 -5.63 -9.04 -5.78
N ILE A 55 -5.69 -10.03 -4.89
CA ILE A 55 -4.84 -11.24 -4.93
C ILE A 55 -4.74 -11.87 -6.33
N PRO A 56 -5.83 -12.06 -7.09
CA PRO A 56 -5.73 -12.67 -8.42
C PRO A 56 -4.77 -11.91 -9.35
N LEU A 57 -4.92 -10.58 -9.44
CA LEU A 57 -4.05 -9.77 -10.29
C LEU A 57 -2.63 -9.65 -9.70
N LEU A 58 -2.49 -9.50 -8.39
CA LEU A 58 -1.19 -9.45 -7.73
C LEU A 58 -0.35 -10.70 -8.00
N LYS A 59 -0.96 -11.88 -7.94
CA LYS A 59 -0.32 -13.16 -8.28
C LYS A 59 0.14 -13.22 -9.74
N GLU A 60 -0.69 -12.73 -10.66
CA GLU A 60 -0.34 -12.67 -12.07
C GLU A 60 0.85 -11.72 -12.31
N LEU A 61 0.79 -10.51 -11.75
CA LEU A 61 1.84 -9.51 -11.87
C LEU A 61 3.16 -9.96 -11.23
N GLN A 62 3.11 -10.64 -10.08
CA GLN A 62 4.28 -11.19 -9.41
C GLN A 62 4.96 -12.24 -10.31
N ARG A 63 4.18 -13.12 -10.94
CA ARG A 63 4.70 -14.10 -11.90
C ARG A 63 5.32 -13.42 -13.13
N GLN A 64 4.66 -12.40 -13.68
CA GLN A 64 5.15 -11.64 -14.83
C GLN A 64 6.40 -10.84 -14.48
N ALA A 65 6.45 -10.24 -13.30
CA ALA A 65 7.63 -9.51 -12.82
C ALA A 65 8.89 -10.38 -12.78
N ALA A 66 8.77 -11.66 -12.41
CA ALA A 66 9.84 -12.64 -12.41
C ALA A 66 11.13 -12.13 -11.73
N GLY A 67 11.00 -11.42 -10.63
CA GLY A 67 12.10 -10.84 -9.86
C GLY A 67 12.73 -9.56 -10.45
N ARG A 68 12.25 -9.06 -11.60
CA ARG A 68 12.77 -7.83 -12.23
C ARG A 68 12.38 -6.55 -11.50
N ILE A 69 11.30 -6.60 -10.72
CA ILE A 69 10.80 -5.50 -9.90
C ILE A 69 10.08 -6.08 -8.68
N ILE A 70 10.11 -5.36 -7.57
CA ILE A 70 9.47 -5.77 -6.34
C ILE A 70 8.03 -5.23 -6.31
N LEU A 71 7.04 -6.09 -6.12
CA LEU A 71 5.67 -5.66 -5.85
C LEU A 71 5.48 -5.44 -4.35
N LEU A 72 4.93 -4.27 -4.01
CA LEU A 72 4.68 -3.83 -2.65
C LEU A 72 3.19 -3.90 -2.37
N GLY A 73 2.74 -4.88 -1.60
CA GLY A 73 1.34 -5.01 -1.24
C GLY A 73 0.89 -3.87 -0.32
N CYS A 74 -0.26 -3.25 -0.58
CA CYS A 74 -0.84 -2.20 0.25
C CYS A 74 -2.24 -2.57 0.78
N GLY A 75 -2.73 -1.83 1.77
CA GLY A 75 -3.98 -2.17 2.45
C GLY A 75 -3.87 -3.40 3.35
N VAL A 76 -2.68 -3.65 3.87
CA VAL A 76 -2.30 -4.84 4.63
C VAL A 76 -2.43 -4.59 6.14
N ASN A 77 -2.76 -5.62 6.86
CA ASN A 77 -2.86 -5.63 8.33
C ASN A 77 -2.61 -7.03 8.87
N GLU A 78 -2.62 -7.17 10.19
CA GLU A 78 -2.35 -8.40 10.90
C GLU A 78 -3.30 -9.58 10.58
N LYS A 79 -4.43 -9.32 9.92
CA LYS A 79 -5.44 -10.35 9.60
C LYS A 79 -5.30 -10.91 8.18
N ASN A 80 -4.71 -10.12 7.27
CA ASN A 80 -4.69 -10.48 5.85
C ASN A 80 -3.29 -10.66 5.26
N ILE A 81 -2.24 -10.17 5.93
CA ILE A 81 -0.87 -10.18 5.40
C ILE A 81 -0.36 -11.59 5.09
N ALA A 82 -0.57 -12.56 5.98
CA ALA A 82 -0.11 -13.94 5.78
C ALA A 82 -0.77 -14.57 4.55
N ARG A 83 -2.08 -14.37 4.38
CA ARG A 83 -2.82 -14.85 3.22
C ARG A 83 -2.31 -14.20 1.92
N ILE A 84 -2.14 -12.87 1.92
CA ILE A 84 -1.63 -12.16 0.73
C ILE A 84 -0.23 -12.68 0.38
N ALA A 85 0.67 -12.79 1.35
CA ALA A 85 2.02 -13.31 1.13
C ALA A 85 2.00 -14.73 0.52
N SER A 86 1.26 -15.65 1.14
CA SER A 86 1.22 -17.06 0.71
C SER A 86 0.57 -17.26 -0.66
N GLU A 87 -0.50 -16.51 -0.98
CA GLU A 87 -1.20 -16.67 -2.25
C GLU A 87 -0.53 -15.95 -3.43
N THR A 88 0.21 -14.85 -3.17
CA THR A 88 0.82 -14.02 -4.22
C THR A 88 2.31 -14.23 -4.39
N GLY A 89 3.02 -14.66 -3.35
CA GLY A 89 4.48 -14.69 -3.31
C GLY A 89 5.12 -13.31 -3.15
N ILE A 90 4.34 -12.28 -2.76
CA ILE A 90 4.86 -10.95 -2.44
C ILE A 90 5.53 -10.98 -1.07
N GLU A 91 6.73 -10.42 -0.97
CA GLU A 91 7.56 -10.43 0.23
C GLU A 91 7.67 -9.04 0.90
N GLU A 92 7.40 -7.96 0.18
CA GLU A 92 7.42 -6.60 0.73
C GLU A 92 6.01 -6.02 0.87
N PHE A 93 5.75 -5.37 2.02
CA PHE A 93 4.43 -4.84 2.35
C PHE A 93 4.49 -3.42 2.87
N HIS A 94 3.51 -2.62 2.46
CA HIS A 94 3.30 -1.26 2.96
C HIS A 94 2.02 -1.21 3.80
N PHE A 95 2.14 -0.80 5.07
CA PHE A 95 1.00 -0.67 5.96
C PHE A 95 1.19 0.45 6.98
N SER A 96 0.08 0.99 7.46
CA SER A 96 0.09 2.12 8.39
C SER A 96 -0.03 1.72 9.86
N ALA A 97 -0.46 0.50 10.17
CA ALA A 97 -0.68 0.00 11.54
C ALA A 97 -1.46 0.98 12.43
N ARG A 98 -2.43 1.70 11.87
CA ARG A 98 -3.18 2.75 12.55
C ARG A 98 -4.20 2.19 13.53
N LYS A 99 -4.33 2.87 14.67
CA LYS A 99 -5.40 2.68 15.66
C LYS A 99 -6.14 3.99 15.86
N THR A 100 -7.46 3.92 15.91
CA THR A 100 -8.29 5.07 16.28
C THR A 100 -8.16 5.31 17.77
N VAL A 101 -7.87 6.54 18.16
CA VAL A 101 -7.84 6.98 19.55
C VAL A 101 -8.68 8.24 19.71
N ILE A 102 -9.29 8.39 20.86
CA ILE A 102 -10.06 9.58 21.19
C ILE A 102 -9.11 10.76 21.37
N SER A 103 -9.51 11.93 20.85
CA SER A 103 -8.82 13.18 21.07
C SER A 103 -8.84 13.55 22.56
N GLY A 104 -7.75 14.15 23.05
CA GLY A 104 -7.69 14.73 24.41
C GLY A 104 -8.47 16.03 24.58
N MET A 105 -9.20 16.51 23.55
CA MET A 105 -10.02 17.71 23.65
C MET A 105 -11.17 17.53 24.64
N GLN A 106 -11.29 18.44 25.59
CA GLN A 106 -12.37 18.43 26.58
C GLN A 106 -13.63 19.09 26.04
N TYR A 107 -13.51 20.25 25.39
CA TYR A 107 -14.62 20.91 24.74
C TYR A 107 -14.93 20.26 23.40
N ARG A 108 -16.23 20.04 23.13
CA ARG A 108 -16.73 19.47 21.87
C ARG A 108 -17.91 20.29 21.38
N ASN A 109 -17.89 20.63 20.07
CA ASN A 109 -19.02 21.29 19.41
C ASN A 109 -19.67 20.27 18.44
N PRO A 110 -20.78 19.63 18.80
CA PRO A 110 -21.44 18.66 17.94
C PRO A 110 -22.20 19.27 16.77
N ALA A 111 -22.35 20.59 16.74
CA ALA A 111 -23.08 21.30 15.67
C ALA A 111 -22.22 21.57 14.44
N VAL A 112 -20.92 21.33 14.49
CA VAL A 112 -19.98 21.64 13.40
C VAL A 112 -19.25 20.39 12.96
N SER A 113 -19.25 20.10 11.64
CA SER A 113 -18.36 19.13 11.02
C SER A 113 -17.44 19.84 10.03
N MET A 114 -16.13 19.65 10.18
CA MET A 114 -15.12 20.20 9.25
C MET A 114 -15.04 19.40 7.95
N GLY A 115 -15.67 18.22 7.89
CA GLY A 115 -15.79 17.39 6.67
C GLY A 115 -16.76 17.91 5.62
N GLY A 116 -17.44 19.06 5.86
CA GLY A 116 -18.45 19.60 4.97
C GLY A 116 -19.65 18.66 4.83
N THR A 117 -19.86 18.11 3.63
CA THR A 117 -20.95 17.14 3.37
C THR A 117 -20.64 15.73 3.85
N VAL A 118 -19.39 15.43 4.20
CA VAL A 118 -18.94 14.13 4.73
C VAL A 118 -18.86 14.23 6.24
N GLN A 119 -19.62 13.40 6.96
CA GLN A 119 -19.49 13.31 8.41
C GLN A 119 -18.16 12.62 8.77
N ILE A 120 -17.29 13.36 9.45
CA ILE A 120 -16.06 12.85 10.05
C ILE A 120 -16.16 12.97 11.58
N ASP A 121 -15.53 12.07 12.30
CA ASP A 121 -15.42 12.19 13.76
C ASP A 121 -14.25 13.11 14.10
N GLU A 122 -14.56 14.38 14.37
CA GLU A 122 -13.57 15.43 14.70
C GLU A 122 -12.80 15.17 15.99
N TYR A 123 -13.30 14.25 16.81
CA TYR A 123 -12.77 13.98 18.16
C TYR A 123 -12.02 12.66 18.24
N THR A 124 -11.74 12.05 17.10
CA THR A 124 -10.83 10.92 16.99
C THR A 124 -9.65 11.23 16.10
N LYS A 125 -8.57 10.49 16.28
CA LYS A 125 -7.39 10.55 15.42
C LYS A 125 -6.83 9.15 15.17
N GLN A 126 -6.22 8.99 14.03
CA GLN A 126 -5.52 7.77 13.67
C GLN A 126 -4.04 7.89 14.04
N ILE A 127 -3.55 6.99 14.88
CA ILE A 127 -2.13 6.93 15.25
C ILE A 127 -1.54 5.56 14.90
N THR A 128 -0.33 5.54 14.40
CA THR A 128 0.45 4.30 14.22
C THR A 128 0.90 3.81 15.59
N THR A 129 0.75 2.50 15.84
CA THR A 129 1.15 1.89 17.11
C THR A 129 2.16 0.78 16.91
N ALA A 130 3.18 0.74 17.77
CA ALA A 130 4.19 -0.32 17.77
C ALA A 130 3.56 -1.71 18.00
N GLU A 131 2.47 -1.79 18.76
CA GLU A 131 1.74 -3.04 18.99
C GLU A 131 1.20 -3.61 17.68
N ARG A 132 0.51 -2.79 16.85
CA ARG A 132 -0.04 -3.23 15.57
C ARG A 132 1.05 -3.54 14.55
N VAL A 133 2.14 -2.77 14.54
CA VAL A 133 3.32 -3.08 13.72
C VAL A 133 3.84 -4.46 14.06
N LYS A 134 4.10 -4.73 15.34
CA LYS A 134 4.59 -6.04 15.81
C LYS A 134 3.63 -7.19 15.47
N LYS A 135 2.32 -6.99 15.65
CA LYS A 135 1.31 -8.01 15.30
C LYS A 135 1.31 -8.33 13.81
N THR A 136 1.40 -7.29 12.96
CA THR A 136 1.42 -7.46 11.51
C THR A 136 2.68 -8.21 11.05
N ILE A 137 3.86 -7.85 11.60
CA ILE A 137 5.11 -8.54 11.27
C ILE A 137 5.05 -10.01 11.73
N LYS A 138 4.60 -10.27 12.97
CA LYS A 138 4.49 -11.65 13.49
C LYS A 138 3.58 -12.51 12.64
N ALA A 139 2.51 -11.97 12.09
CA ALA A 139 1.56 -12.73 11.27
C ALA A 139 2.17 -13.30 9.97
N VAL A 140 3.32 -12.81 9.53
CA VAL A 140 4.04 -13.32 8.34
C VAL A 140 5.17 -14.26 8.73
N ILE A 141 5.77 -14.06 9.91
CA ILE A 141 7.00 -14.78 10.33
C ILE A 141 6.65 -16.07 11.11
N SER A 142 5.39 -16.21 11.56
CA SER A 142 4.96 -17.37 12.36
C SER A 142 4.56 -18.52 11.43
N ASP A 143 5.55 -19.27 10.99
CA ASP A 143 5.48 -20.68 10.56
C ASP A 143 6.59 -21.48 11.24
#